data_e512a60600a47c1b3ed8843bdb576c9d
#
_entry.id   e512a60600a47c1b3ed8843bdb576c9d
#
_cell.length_a   1.000
_cell.length_b   1.000
_cell.length_c   1.000
_cell.angle_alpha   90.00
_cell.angle_beta   90.00
_cell.angle_gamma   90.00
#
_symmetry.space_group_name_H-M   'P 1'
#
loop_
_entity.id
_entity.type
_entity.pdbx_description
1 polymer ?
#
loop_
_entity_poly.entity_id
_entity_poly.type
_entity_poly.pdbx_seq_one_letter_code
_entity_poly.pdbx_strand_id
1 'polypeptide(L)'
;MKKIEAFMRHEALEAVHDRLATMGLPSMSVTEVKGSGRQKGFTESYRGAKTTIFLRPKVKLEVVLDDADLDRAVDTILELAHTGEPGDGKIFILPVEEAIRVRTGERGDVVLAPHPEEAHT
;
A
#
# COMPACT_ATOMS: atom_id res chain seq x y z
N MET A 1 -10.97 10.71 -7.48
CA MET A 1 -10.10 10.18 -6.40
C MET A 1 -10.07 8.67 -6.41
N LYS A 2 -8.91 8.12 -6.18
CA LYS A 2 -8.71 6.68 -6.07
C LYS A 2 -7.93 6.38 -4.82
N LYS A 3 -8.11 5.16 -4.31
CA LYS A 3 -7.31 4.64 -3.22
C LYS A 3 -6.50 3.47 -3.74
N ILE A 4 -5.20 3.50 -3.49
CA ILE A 4 -4.34 2.36 -3.73
C ILE A 4 -4.21 1.61 -2.41
N GLU A 5 -4.45 0.30 -2.44
CA GLU A 5 -4.08 -0.61 -1.37
C GLU A 5 -3.02 -1.55 -1.94
N ALA A 6 -1.80 -1.37 -1.53
CA ALA A 6 -0.67 -2.16 -2.04
C ALA A 6 -0.16 -3.09 -0.95
N PHE A 7 -0.31 -4.38 -1.19
CA PHE A 7 0.26 -5.41 -0.34
C PHE A 7 1.62 -5.77 -0.90
N MET A 8 2.65 -5.69 -0.08
CA MET A 8 4.02 -5.91 -0.54
C MET A 8 4.86 -6.55 0.53
N ARG A 9 6.05 -6.97 0.15
CA ARG A 9 7.04 -7.46 1.12
C ARG A 9 7.45 -6.32 2.04
N HIS A 10 7.71 -6.64 3.28
CA HIS A 10 8.18 -5.65 4.25
C HIS A 10 9.43 -4.92 3.74
N GLU A 11 10.34 -5.63 3.09
CA GLU A 11 11.59 -5.07 2.59
C GLU A 11 11.42 -4.00 1.51
N ALA A 12 10.26 -4.00 0.83
CA ALA A 12 10.00 -3.02 -0.23
C ALA A 12 9.43 -1.70 0.31
N LEU A 13 8.95 -1.70 1.53
CA LEU A 13 8.16 -0.57 2.07
C LEU A 13 8.93 0.74 2.06
N GLU A 14 10.14 0.74 2.57
CA GLU A 14 10.90 2.00 2.73
C GLU A 14 11.13 2.68 1.39
N ALA A 15 11.58 1.93 0.39
CA ALA A 15 11.83 2.49 -0.93
C ALA A 15 10.56 3.01 -1.60
N VAL A 16 9.47 2.26 -1.48
CA VAL A 16 8.17 2.66 -2.04
C VAL A 16 7.66 3.91 -1.35
N HIS A 17 7.63 3.90 -0.02
CA HIS A 17 7.16 5.04 0.76
C HIS A 17 7.95 6.31 0.43
N ASP A 18 9.26 6.22 0.42
CA ASP A 18 10.11 7.37 0.19
C ASP A 18 9.92 7.94 -1.22
N ARG A 19 9.81 7.07 -2.21
CA ARG A 19 9.62 7.51 -3.58
C ARG A 19 8.24 8.18 -3.76
N LEU A 20 7.19 7.59 -3.22
CA LEU A 20 5.85 8.18 -3.30
C LEU A 20 5.80 9.53 -2.59
N ALA A 21 6.48 9.66 -1.45
CA ALA A 21 6.54 10.92 -0.72
C ALA A 21 7.23 12.00 -1.56
N THR A 22 8.32 11.68 -2.23
CA THR A 22 9.03 12.64 -3.09
C THR A 22 8.21 13.03 -4.33
N MET A 23 7.24 12.21 -4.71
CA MET A 23 6.33 12.50 -5.80
C MET A 23 5.16 13.40 -5.39
N GLY A 24 5.14 13.87 -4.15
CA GLY A 24 4.07 14.71 -3.64
C GLY A 24 2.90 13.94 -3.03
N LEU A 25 3.10 12.69 -2.66
CA LEU A 25 2.08 11.83 -2.06
C LEU A 25 2.48 11.40 -0.65
N PRO A 26 2.62 12.34 0.30
CA PRO A 26 3.14 12.02 1.63
C PRO A 26 2.11 11.39 2.57
N SER A 27 0.83 11.50 2.26
CA SER A 27 -0.25 11.04 3.15
C SER A 27 -0.56 9.58 2.92
N MET A 28 0.25 8.72 3.52
CA MET A 28 0.12 7.27 3.40
C MET A 28 -0.12 6.65 4.76
N SER A 29 -0.85 5.55 4.77
CA SER A 29 -1.03 4.72 5.96
C SER A 29 -0.41 3.37 5.69
N VAL A 30 0.23 2.81 6.71
CA VAL A 30 0.88 1.50 6.62
C VAL A 30 0.34 0.60 7.73
N THR A 31 -0.03 -0.61 7.35
CA THR A 31 -0.49 -1.63 8.27
C THR A 31 0.32 -2.90 8.07
N GLU A 32 0.80 -3.49 9.14
CA GLU A 32 1.39 -4.81 9.06
C GLU A 32 0.29 -5.85 8.97
N VAL A 33 0.42 -6.76 8.02
CA VAL A 33 -0.56 -7.81 7.79
C VAL A 33 0.16 -9.14 7.61
N LYS A 34 -0.58 -10.24 7.80
CA LYS A 34 -0.10 -11.57 7.45
C LYS A 34 -0.92 -12.03 6.27
N GLY A 35 -0.25 -12.25 5.14
CA GLY A 35 -0.88 -12.71 3.93
C GLY A 35 -0.65 -14.18 3.69
N SER A 36 -1.64 -14.83 3.08
CA SER A 36 -1.48 -16.18 2.56
C SER A 36 -1.45 -16.13 1.04
N GLY A 37 -0.72 -17.03 0.43
CA GLY A 37 -0.60 -17.06 -1.02
C GLY A 37 0.11 -18.32 -1.49
N ARG A 38 0.49 -18.33 -2.76
CA ARG A 38 1.14 -19.48 -3.39
C ARG A 38 2.65 -19.44 -3.27
N GLN A 39 3.15 -19.02 -2.12
CA GLN A 39 4.58 -19.10 -1.87
C GLN A 39 4.99 -20.49 -1.44
N LYS A 40 6.24 -20.85 -1.70
CA LYS A 40 6.83 -22.02 -1.03
C LYS A 40 7.02 -21.63 0.43
N GLY A 41 6.07 -22.04 1.26
CA GLY A 41 6.20 -21.94 2.69
C GLY A 41 6.75 -23.22 3.27
N PHE A 42 6.81 -23.28 4.58
CA PHE A 42 7.08 -24.53 5.24
C PHE A 42 5.82 -25.40 5.24
N THR A 43 6.03 -26.71 5.18
CA THR A 43 4.94 -27.68 5.28
C THR A 43 4.92 -28.22 6.69
N GLU A 44 3.78 -28.10 7.36
CA GLU A 44 3.56 -28.70 8.66
C GLU A 44 2.72 -29.95 8.52
N SER A 45 3.14 -31.00 9.22
CA SER A 45 2.33 -32.19 9.36
C SER A 45 1.52 -32.10 10.64
N TYR A 46 0.20 -32.11 10.50
CA TYR A 46 -0.69 -32.07 11.64
C TYR A 46 -1.67 -33.25 11.54
N ARG A 47 -1.62 -34.13 12.55
CA ARG A 47 -2.46 -35.35 12.58
C ARG A 47 -2.35 -36.20 11.31
N GLY A 48 -1.15 -36.27 10.74
CA GLY A 48 -0.91 -37.06 9.53
C GLY A 48 -1.32 -36.36 8.24
N ALA A 49 -1.91 -35.18 8.31
CA ALA A 49 -2.19 -34.35 7.14
C ALA A 49 -1.08 -33.33 6.94
N LYS A 50 -0.62 -33.23 5.70
CA LYS A 50 0.36 -32.19 5.35
C LYS A 50 -0.40 -30.93 4.98
N THR A 51 -0.21 -29.88 5.78
CA THR A 51 -0.78 -28.56 5.51
C THR A 51 0.36 -27.60 5.24
N THR A 52 0.28 -26.94 4.10
CA THR A 52 1.24 -25.87 3.77
C THR A 52 0.67 -24.55 4.25
N ILE A 53 1.41 -23.88 5.11
CA ILE A 53 1.02 -22.59 5.66
C ILE A 53 1.82 -21.51 4.96
N PHE A 54 1.12 -20.53 4.36
CA PHE A 54 1.70 -19.42 3.64
C PHE A 54 1.43 -18.09 4.31
N LEU A 55 1.34 -18.07 5.63
CA LEU A 55 1.15 -16.83 6.38
C LEU A 55 2.50 -16.16 6.58
N ARG A 56 2.76 -15.14 5.79
CA ARG A 56 4.01 -14.38 5.86
C ARG A 56 3.74 -12.94 6.20
N PRO A 57 4.66 -12.29 6.93
CA PRO A 57 4.54 -10.86 7.18
C PRO A 57 4.54 -10.10 5.88
N LYS A 58 3.57 -9.22 5.73
CA LYS A 58 3.42 -8.31 4.61
C LYS A 58 3.10 -6.94 5.18
N VAL A 59 3.22 -5.94 4.37
CA VAL A 59 2.72 -4.62 4.69
C VAL A 59 1.65 -4.23 3.70
N LYS A 60 0.65 -3.52 4.19
CA LYS A 60 -0.36 -2.89 3.34
C LYS A 60 -0.12 -1.39 3.41
N LEU A 61 0.18 -0.80 2.27
CA LEU A 61 0.31 0.64 2.13
C LEU A 61 -0.96 1.16 1.48
N GLU A 62 -1.55 2.19 2.08
CA GLU A 62 -2.75 2.82 1.57
C GLU A 62 -2.47 4.28 1.27
N VAL A 63 -2.87 4.73 0.09
CA VAL A 63 -2.78 6.13 -0.28
C VAL A 63 -3.99 6.50 -1.13
N VAL A 64 -4.62 7.62 -0.78
CA VAL A 64 -5.69 8.21 -1.59
C VAL A 64 -5.06 9.34 -2.40
N LEU A 65 -5.37 9.36 -3.69
CA LEU A 65 -4.74 10.29 -4.62
C LEU A 65 -5.69 10.72 -5.72
N ASP A 66 -5.30 11.76 -6.43
CA ASP A 66 -6.00 12.23 -7.60
C ASP A 66 -5.83 11.21 -8.72
N ASP A 67 -6.85 11.09 -9.57
CA ASP A 67 -6.81 10.20 -10.73
C ASP A 67 -5.58 10.47 -11.62
N ALA A 68 -5.17 11.72 -11.72
CA ALA A 68 -4.02 12.11 -12.53
C ALA A 68 -2.69 11.53 -12.01
N ASP A 69 -2.61 11.19 -10.73
CA ASP A 69 -1.40 10.63 -10.12
C ASP A 69 -1.39 9.10 -10.08
N LEU A 70 -2.51 8.47 -10.43
CA LEU A 70 -2.70 7.04 -10.22
C LEU A 70 -1.67 6.18 -10.95
N ASP A 71 -1.54 6.36 -12.26
CA ASP A 71 -0.66 5.52 -13.07
C ASP A 71 0.80 5.67 -12.65
N ARG A 72 1.22 6.90 -12.37
CA ARG A 72 2.58 7.19 -11.92
C ARG A 72 2.87 6.51 -10.58
N ALA A 73 1.93 6.54 -9.66
CA ALA A 73 2.09 5.89 -8.36
C ALA A 73 2.14 4.36 -8.51
N VAL A 74 1.25 3.79 -9.31
CA VAL A 74 1.23 2.35 -9.57
C VAL A 74 2.53 1.88 -10.20
N ASP A 75 3.01 2.60 -11.22
CA ASP A 75 4.27 2.26 -11.88
C ASP A 75 5.44 2.28 -10.92
N THR A 76 5.46 3.24 -10.00
CA THR A 76 6.50 3.36 -8.97
C THR A 76 6.48 2.15 -8.04
N ILE A 77 5.30 1.75 -7.58
CA ILE A 77 5.17 0.59 -6.70
C ILE A 77 5.63 -0.68 -7.43
N LEU A 78 5.20 -0.87 -8.67
CA LEU A 78 5.60 -2.02 -9.47
C LEU A 78 7.11 -2.09 -9.65
N GLU A 79 7.74 -0.96 -9.95
CA GLU A 79 9.19 -0.90 -10.13
C GLU A 79 9.94 -1.30 -8.86
N LEU A 80 9.54 -0.75 -7.72
CA LEU A 80 10.29 -0.88 -6.48
C LEU A 80 9.95 -2.13 -5.67
N ALA A 81 8.73 -2.66 -5.82
CA ALA A 81 8.30 -3.82 -5.05
C ALA A 81 8.47 -5.15 -5.80
N HIS A 82 8.73 -5.11 -7.09
CA HIS A 82 8.83 -6.30 -7.93
C HIS A 82 10.15 -7.03 -7.70
N THR A 83 10.07 -8.34 -7.44
CA THR A 83 11.23 -9.23 -7.41
C THR A 83 11.14 -10.31 -8.48
N GLY A 84 9.92 -10.60 -8.97
CA GLY A 84 9.65 -11.69 -9.88
C GLY A 84 9.34 -13.00 -9.18
N GLU A 85 9.49 -13.04 -7.86
CA GLU A 85 9.20 -14.24 -7.09
C GLU A 85 7.77 -14.23 -6.53
N PRO A 86 7.18 -15.40 -6.31
CA PRO A 86 5.89 -15.47 -5.63
C PRO A 86 5.95 -14.77 -4.27
N GLY A 87 4.92 -14.00 -3.97
CA GLY A 87 4.87 -13.26 -2.72
C GLY A 87 5.19 -11.78 -2.84
N ASP A 88 5.39 -11.28 -4.06
CA ASP A 88 5.59 -9.85 -4.29
C ASP A 88 4.40 -9.01 -3.84
N GLY A 89 3.22 -9.59 -3.84
CA GLY A 89 2.01 -8.92 -3.38
C GLY A 89 1.08 -8.53 -4.51
N LYS A 90 0.15 -7.66 -4.18
CA LYS A 90 -0.89 -7.21 -5.12
C LYS A 90 -1.22 -5.76 -4.85
N ILE A 91 -1.70 -5.11 -5.88
CA ILE A 91 -2.19 -3.73 -5.80
C ILE A 91 -3.68 -3.76 -6.13
N PHE A 92 -4.48 -3.17 -5.24
CA PHE A 92 -5.90 -2.96 -5.49
C PHE A 92 -6.16 -1.48 -5.62
N ILE A 93 -7.01 -1.12 -6.55
CA ILE A 93 -7.39 0.26 -6.81
C ILE A 93 -8.88 0.37 -6.59
N LEU A 94 -9.28 1.27 -5.69
CA LEU A 94 -10.67 1.46 -5.31
C LEU A 94 -11.09 2.89 -5.60
N PRO A 95 -12.33 3.08 -6.06
CA PRO A 95 -12.87 4.44 -6.17
C PRO A 95 -13.11 5.03 -4.79
N VAL A 96 -12.85 6.30 -4.64
CA VAL A 96 -13.15 7.06 -3.42
C VAL A 96 -14.17 8.13 -3.79
N GLU A 97 -15.33 8.06 -3.17
CA GLU A 97 -16.42 9.00 -3.47
C GLU A 97 -16.17 10.38 -2.88
N GLU A 98 -15.60 10.41 -1.69
CA GLU A 98 -15.39 11.67 -0.98
C GLU A 98 -14.25 11.56 0.00
N ALA A 99 -13.53 12.65 0.19
CA ALA A 99 -12.51 12.78 1.23
C ALA A 99 -12.87 14.00 2.09
N ILE A 100 -12.75 13.84 3.40
CA ILE A 100 -13.10 14.89 4.35
C ILE A 100 -11.96 15.01 5.35
N ARG A 101 -11.47 16.23 5.55
CA ARG A 101 -10.43 16.50 6.55
C ARG A 101 -11.10 16.68 7.91
N VAL A 102 -10.76 15.83 8.85
CA VAL A 102 -11.41 15.86 10.17
C VAL A 102 -11.18 17.20 10.89
N ARG A 103 -9.95 17.73 10.80
CA ARG A 103 -9.60 18.95 11.53
C ARG A 103 -10.38 20.17 11.04
N THR A 104 -10.62 20.29 9.75
CA THR A 104 -11.20 21.50 9.16
C THR A 104 -12.61 21.31 8.60
N GLY A 105 -13.00 20.06 8.31
CA GLY A 105 -14.24 19.78 7.61
C GLY A 105 -14.17 20.02 6.11
N GLU A 106 -13.00 20.36 5.58
CA GLU A 106 -12.82 20.51 4.14
C GLU A 106 -13.10 19.23 3.39
N ARG A 107 -13.62 19.35 2.17
CA ARG A 107 -14.04 18.20 1.36
C ARG A 107 -13.43 18.25 -0.03
N GLY A 108 -13.30 17.09 -0.63
CA GLY A 108 -12.90 16.94 -2.02
C GLY A 108 -11.40 16.93 -2.22
N ASP A 109 -10.97 17.32 -3.42
CA ASP A 109 -9.57 17.20 -3.84
C ASP A 109 -8.60 17.99 -2.97
N VAL A 110 -9.05 19.06 -2.35
CA VAL A 110 -8.20 19.86 -1.46
C VAL A 110 -7.66 19.04 -0.28
N VAL A 111 -8.37 17.96 0.10
CA VAL A 111 -7.97 17.09 1.20
C VAL A 111 -6.75 16.25 0.83
N LEU A 112 -6.50 16.03 -0.45
CA LEU A 112 -5.40 15.20 -0.94
C LEU A 112 -4.04 15.90 -0.81
N ALA A 113 -4.05 17.23 -0.72
CA ALA A 113 -2.83 18.01 -0.51
C ALA A 113 -2.68 18.32 0.99
N PRO A 114 -1.45 18.43 1.50
CA PRO A 114 -1.24 18.88 2.88
C PRO A 114 -1.86 20.25 3.09
N HIS A 115 -2.51 20.45 4.24
CA HIS A 115 -2.97 21.77 4.61
C HIS A 115 -1.75 22.68 4.81
N PRO A 116 -1.81 23.98 4.46
CA PRO A 116 -0.64 24.86 4.60
C PRO A 116 -0.01 24.87 5.99
N GLU A 117 -0.81 24.71 7.04
CA GLU A 117 -0.30 24.64 8.40
C GLU A 117 0.45 23.35 8.69
N GLU A 118 0.10 22.27 8.00
CA GLU A 118 0.75 20.97 8.14
C GLU A 118 2.07 20.90 7.37
N ALA A 119 2.22 21.71 6.36
CA ALA A 119 3.41 21.71 5.50
C ALA A 119 4.67 22.21 6.22
N HIS A 120 4.54 22.75 7.42
CA HIS A 120 5.64 23.27 8.23
C HIS A 120 6.13 22.29 9.30
N THR A 121 5.55 21.11 9.38
CA THR A 121 5.93 20.11 10.40
C THR A 121 6.99 19.14 9.91
#